data_b33c4782d0c5445e720a6aa2bbe3c74b
#
_entry.id   b33c4782d0c5445e720a6aa2bbe3c74b
#
_cell.length_a   1.000
_cell.length_b   1.000
_cell.length_c   1.000
_cell.angle_alpha   90.00
_cell.angle_beta   90.00
_cell.angle_gamma   90.00
#
_symmetry.space_group_name_H-M   'P 1'
#
loop_
_entity.id
_entity.type
_entity.pdbx_description
1 polymer ?
#
loop_
_entity_poly.entity_id
_entity_poly.type
_entity_poly.pdbx_seq_one_letter_code
_entity_poly.pdbx_strand_id
1 'polypeptide(L)'
;MRFDRPAITWSGGSVNIFNQTSKSFLVLLAICTLNGCAAVALGGAATGAAVAHDRRTTGTIIEDQTIELKAGQALRDDQEINESAHVNVTSYNLVVLVSGEAPNDAARERIINIVRDIPKVTHVYNELTIGSPTTLTSRSSDTLITSKVKTKLFGLENFEATRVKVVTEKGVVYLMGLLTKDESDRVTEAARRVGGVQKVVKLFQYVE
;
A
#
# COMPACT_ATOMS: atom_id res chain seq x y z
N MET A 1 12.88 -19.86 -87.76
CA MET A 1 11.84 -19.67 -86.76
C MET A 1 12.46 -19.14 -85.49
N ARG A 2 12.21 -17.90 -85.14
CA ARG A 2 12.79 -17.19 -84.00
C ARG A 2 11.66 -17.03 -82.97
N PHE A 3 11.81 -17.66 -81.83
CA PHE A 3 10.82 -17.53 -80.74
C PHE A 3 11.22 -16.37 -79.85
N ASP A 4 10.44 -15.25 -79.92
CA ASP A 4 10.52 -14.17 -79.00
C ASP A 4 9.89 -14.55 -77.68
N ARG A 5 10.65 -14.45 -76.59
CA ARG A 5 10.15 -14.59 -75.18
C ARG A 5 9.81 -13.21 -74.66
N PRO A 6 8.60 -13.00 -74.07
CA PRO A 6 8.30 -11.73 -73.43
C PRO A 6 9.07 -11.61 -72.07
N ALA A 7 9.68 -10.43 -71.85
CA ALA A 7 10.34 -10.10 -70.64
C ALA A 7 9.27 -9.74 -69.57
N ILE A 8 9.24 -10.50 -68.48
CA ILE A 8 8.42 -10.22 -67.30
C ILE A 8 9.21 -9.18 -66.43
N THR A 9 8.74 -7.98 -66.40
CA THR A 9 9.26 -6.95 -65.53
C THR A 9 8.57 -7.09 -64.14
N TRP A 10 9.35 -7.45 -63.14
CA TRP A 10 8.92 -7.42 -61.74
C TRP A 10 9.09 -6.00 -61.23
N SER A 11 7.98 -5.29 -60.99
CA SER A 11 8.00 -4.03 -60.21
C SER A 11 8.13 -4.37 -58.76
N GLY A 12 9.33 -4.20 -58.21
CA GLY A 12 9.62 -4.38 -56.78
C GLY A 12 8.99 -3.24 -55.95
N GLY A 13 7.76 -3.45 -55.53
CA GLY A 13 7.17 -2.65 -54.45
C GLY A 13 7.75 -3.06 -53.11
N SER A 14 8.80 -2.40 -52.64
CA SER A 14 9.29 -2.58 -51.27
C SER A 14 8.28 -1.96 -50.32
N VAL A 15 7.42 -2.83 -49.77
CA VAL A 15 6.47 -2.43 -48.74
C VAL A 15 7.27 -2.20 -47.45
N ASN A 16 7.44 -0.93 -47.06
CA ASN A 16 8.10 -0.53 -45.81
C ASN A 16 7.19 -0.88 -44.57
N ILE A 17 6.96 -2.13 -44.34
CA ILE A 17 6.18 -2.64 -43.19
C ILE A 17 6.92 -2.32 -41.87
N PHE A 18 8.26 -2.30 -41.89
CA PHE A 18 9.08 -2.04 -40.68
C PHE A 18 9.00 -0.61 -40.14
N ASN A 19 8.68 0.36 -41.00
CA ASN A 19 8.59 1.77 -40.58
C ASN A 19 7.20 2.13 -40.02
N GLN A 20 6.18 1.38 -40.37
CA GLN A 20 4.81 1.64 -39.92
C GLN A 20 4.55 1.06 -38.54
N THR A 21 5.09 -0.12 -38.21
CA THR A 21 4.99 -0.72 -36.88
C THR A 21 5.77 0.07 -35.83
N SER A 22 6.95 0.60 -36.19
CA SER A 22 7.73 1.47 -35.28
C SER A 22 7.04 2.79 -34.98
N LYS A 23 6.38 3.41 -35.95
CA LYS A 23 5.59 4.64 -35.74
C LYS A 23 4.35 4.37 -34.88
N SER A 24 3.67 3.26 -35.09
CA SER A 24 2.51 2.88 -34.29
C SER A 24 2.91 2.57 -32.82
N PHE A 25 4.06 1.93 -32.61
CA PHE A 25 4.60 1.68 -31.26
C PHE A 25 5.00 2.97 -30.55
N LEU A 26 5.62 3.91 -31.25
CA LEU A 26 5.96 5.24 -30.70
C LEU A 26 4.70 6.06 -30.34
N VAL A 27 3.68 6.02 -31.18
CA VAL A 27 2.39 6.68 -30.89
C VAL A 27 1.68 6.05 -29.71
N LEU A 28 1.69 4.72 -29.59
CA LEU A 28 1.11 4.02 -28.45
C LEU A 28 1.84 4.35 -27.14
N LEU A 29 3.18 4.40 -27.18
CA LEU A 29 4.02 4.80 -26.05
C LEU A 29 3.77 6.25 -25.63
N ALA A 30 3.61 7.17 -26.59
CA ALA A 30 3.28 8.57 -26.34
C ALA A 30 1.88 8.75 -25.73
N ILE A 31 0.89 7.96 -26.14
CA ILE A 31 -0.47 7.96 -25.57
C ILE A 31 -0.44 7.46 -24.12
N CYS A 32 0.37 6.45 -23.80
CA CYS A 32 0.53 5.95 -22.42
C CYS A 32 1.18 6.98 -21.50
N THR A 33 2.13 7.80 -21.99
CA THR A 33 2.78 8.84 -21.18
C THR A 33 1.90 10.07 -20.95
N LEU A 34 1.03 10.42 -21.91
CA LEU A 34 0.09 11.53 -21.73
C LEU A 34 -1.04 11.23 -20.73
N ASN A 35 -1.43 9.97 -20.59
CA ASN A 35 -2.42 9.57 -19.58
C ASN A 35 -1.87 9.59 -18.13
N GLY A 36 -0.54 9.53 -17.95
CA GLY A 36 0.10 9.62 -16.64
C GLY A 36 -0.13 10.96 -15.94
N CYS A 37 -0.12 12.07 -16.67
CA CYS A 37 -0.36 13.40 -16.09
C CYS A 37 -1.81 13.63 -15.66
N ALA A 38 -2.78 13.05 -16.39
CA ALA A 38 -4.20 13.14 -16.03
C ALA A 38 -4.51 12.27 -14.78
N ALA A 39 -3.87 11.12 -14.64
CA ALA A 39 -4.02 10.27 -13.45
C ALA A 39 -3.48 10.94 -12.18
N VAL A 40 -2.38 11.71 -12.28
CA VAL A 40 -1.84 12.49 -11.15
C VAL A 40 -2.77 13.64 -10.77
N ALA A 41 -3.39 14.32 -11.74
CA ALA A 41 -4.33 15.40 -11.47
C ALA A 41 -5.64 14.88 -10.82
N LEU A 42 -6.17 13.73 -11.28
CA LEU A 42 -7.34 13.08 -10.69
C LEU A 42 -7.01 12.43 -9.34
N GLY A 43 -5.81 11.85 -9.18
CA GLY A 43 -5.31 11.32 -7.91
C GLY A 43 -5.11 12.43 -6.87
N GLY A 44 -4.64 13.60 -7.27
CA GLY A 44 -4.50 14.77 -6.38
C GLY A 44 -5.84 15.30 -5.87
N ALA A 45 -6.88 15.32 -6.69
CA ALA A 45 -8.21 15.73 -6.24
C ALA A 45 -8.86 14.70 -5.31
N ALA A 46 -8.68 13.39 -5.57
CA ALA A 46 -9.20 12.32 -4.71
C ALA A 46 -8.49 12.28 -3.34
N THR A 47 -7.17 12.52 -3.31
CA THR A 47 -6.41 12.64 -2.05
C THR A 47 -6.81 13.88 -1.27
N GLY A 48 -7.07 15.01 -1.93
CA GLY A 48 -7.57 16.23 -1.28
C GLY A 48 -8.94 16.05 -0.61
N ALA A 49 -9.86 15.34 -1.26
CA ALA A 49 -11.17 15.03 -0.69
C ALA A 49 -11.07 14.07 0.51
N ALA A 50 -10.18 13.05 0.44
CA ALA A 50 -9.97 12.13 1.56
C ALA A 50 -9.40 12.83 2.79
N VAL A 51 -8.52 13.82 2.62
CA VAL A 51 -7.96 14.62 3.72
C VAL A 51 -9.02 15.50 4.37
N ALA A 52 -10.00 16.00 3.61
CA ALA A 52 -11.06 16.86 4.14
C ALA A 52 -11.99 16.14 5.14
N HIS A 53 -12.08 14.82 5.09
CA HIS A 53 -12.89 13.99 5.98
C HIS A 53 -12.09 13.31 7.10
N ASP A 54 -10.77 13.40 7.08
CA ASP A 54 -9.90 12.88 8.13
C ASP A 54 -9.92 13.82 9.35
N ARG A 55 -10.00 13.25 10.55
CA ARG A 55 -9.96 14.02 11.80
C ARG A 55 -8.57 14.51 12.19
N ARG A 56 -7.52 13.99 11.53
CA ARG A 56 -6.16 14.46 11.71
C ARG A 56 -5.96 15.77 10.97
N THR A 57 -5.05 16.60 11.46
CA THR A 57 -4.60 17.77 10.70
C THR A 57 -3.73 17.33 9.51
N THR A 58 -3.69 18.13 8.46
CA THR A 58 -2.77 17.90 7.32
C THR A 58 -1.32 17.74 7.78
N GLY A 59 -0.89 18.54 8.77
CA GLY A 59 0.43 18.43 9.39
C GLY A 59 0.67 17.06 10.01
N THR A 60 -0.30 16.53 10.76
CA THR A 60 -0.21 15.20 11.38
C THR A 60 -0.13 14.10 10.32
N ILE A 61 -0.86 14.20 9.21
CA ILE A 61 -0.79 13.24 8.12
C ILE A 61 0.61 13.22 7.50
N ILE A 62 1.23 14.38 7.28
CA ILE A 62 2.61 14.50 6.77
C ILE A 62 3.62 13.93 7.78
N GLU A 63 3.42 14.22 9.09
CA GLU A 63 4.29 13.66 10.14
C GLU A 63 4.19 12.12 10.19
N ASP A 64 2.99 11.55 10.10
CA ASP A 64 2.80 10.10 10.04
C ASP A 64 3.57 9.46 8.87
N GLN A 65 3.49 10.05 7.67
CA GLN A 65 4.26 9.59 6.52
C GLN A 65 5.78 9.73 6.73
N THR A 66 6.20 10.82 7.36
CA THR A 66 7.61 11.07 7.68
C THR A 66 8.14 10.04 8.69
N ILE A 67 7.34 9.68 9.69
CA ILE A 67 7.67 8.62 10.65
C ILE A 67 7.84 7.28 9.93
N GLU A 68 6.90 6.88 9.07
CA GLU A 68 6.98 5.63 8.31
C GLU A 68 8.23 5.57 7.42
N LEU A 69 8.56 6.68 6.74
CA LEU A 69 9.75 6.77 5.89
C LEU A 69 11.05 6.64 6.69
N LYS A 70 11.18 7.39 7.79
CA LYS A 70 12.38 7.38 8.64
C LYS A 70 12.56 6.02 9.31
N ALA A 71 11.49 5.43 9.84
CA ALA A 71 11.53 4.11 10.43
C ALA A 71 11.94 3.05 9.40
N GLY A 72 11.32 3.07 8.22
CA GLY A 72 11.67 2.16 7.15
C GLY A 72 13.12 2.32 6.67
N GLN A 73 13.68 3.54 6.66
CA GLN A 73 15.08 3.76 6.35
C GLN A 73 15.98 3.24 7.46
N ALA A 74 15.75 3.60 8.72
CA ALA A 74 16.57 3.17 9.85
C ALA A 74 16.60 1.64 10.01
N LEU A 75 15.48 0.95 9.74
CA LEU A 75 15.41 -0.52 9.75
C LEU A 75 16.17 -1.16 8.59
N ARG A 76 16.20 -0.53 7.41
CA ARG A 76 17.00 -1.01 6.26
C ARG A 76 18.49 -0.77 6.45
N ASP A 77 18.88 0.30 7.14
CA ASP A 77 20.28 0.65 7.41
C ASP A 77 20.89 -0.32 8.46
N ASP A 78 20.06 -1.01 9.23
CA ASP A 78 20.45 -2.09 10.12
C ASP A 78 20.52 -3.42 9.35
N GLN A 79 21.72 -3.85 8.99
CA GLN A 79 21.92 -5.01 8.11
C GLN A 79 21.33 -6.30 8.70
N GLU A 80 21.48 -6.54 10.00
CA GLU A 80 20.94 -7.75 10.65
C GLU A 80 19.42 -7.81 10.57
N ILE A 81 18.74 -6.69 10.86
CA ILE A 81 17.29 -6.59 10.77
C ILE A 81 16.82 -6.73 9.33
N ASN A 82 17.47 -6.03 8.39
CA ASN A 82 17.10 -6.03 6.98
C ASN A 82 17.18 -7.41 6.32
N GLU A 83 18.15 -8.25 6.74
CA GLU A 83 18.35 -9.59 6.18
C GLU A 83 17.48 -10.66 6.86
N SER A 84 17.12 -10.49 8.14
CA SER A 84 16.52 -11.57 8.94
C SER A 84 15.08 -11.33 9.38
N ALA A 85 14.59 -10.09 9.32
CA ALA A 85 13.25 -9.73 9.78
C ALA A 85 12.32 -9.31 8.63
N HIS A 86 11.04 -9.41 8.86
CA HIS A 86 10.02 -8.76 8.04
C HIS A 86 9.25 -7.80 8.92
N VAL A 87 9.43 -6.50 8.70
CA VAL A 87 8.86 -5.45 9.56
C VAL A 87 8.02 -4.49 8.73
N ASN A 88 6.76 -4.33 9.14
CA ASN A 88 5.88 -3.29 8.67
C ASN A 88 5.72 -2.23 9.75
N VAL A 89 5.93 -0.97 9.38
CA VAL A 89 5.71 0.19 10.26
C VAL A 89 4.56 1.01 9.70
N THR A 90 3.57 1.27 10.53
CA THR A 90 2.39 2.05 10.16
C THR A 90 2.15 3.11 11.22
N SER A 91 2.11 4.38 10.83
CA SER A 91 1.82 5.50 11.72
C SER A 91 0.40 6.04 11.49
N TYR A 92 -0.28 6.37 12.57
CA TYR A 92 -1.56 7.07 12.55
C TYR A 92 -1.68 7.98 13.78
N ASN A 93 -1.78 9.26 13.55
CA ASN A 93 -1.83 10.30 14.58
C ASN A 93 -0.67 10.19 15.59
N LEU A 94 0.56 10.02 15.07
CA LEU A 94 1.82 9.90 15.82
C LEU A 94 1.95 8.63 16.68
N VAL A 95 0.98 7.73 16.60
CA VAL A 95 1.01 6.40 17.19
C VAL A 95 1.42 5.40 16.14
N VAL A 96 2.37 4.55 16.45
CA VAL A 96 2.98 3.62 15.50
C VAL A 96 2.63 2.19 15.85
N LEU A 97 2.18 1.44 14.84
CA LEU A 97 2.08 -0.01 14.85
C LEU A 97 3.32 -0.58 14.17
N VAL A 98 4.01 -1.48 14.85
CA VAL A 98 5.09 -2.31 14.31
C VAL A 98 4.60 -3.74 14.26
N SER A 99 4.45 -4.29 13.05
CA SER A 99 3.95 -5.66 12.83
C SER A 99 4.88 -6.45 11.91
N GLY A 100 4.71 -7.75 11.85
CA GLY A 100 5.54 -8.66 11.07
C GLY A 100 6.30 -9.68 11.91
N GLU A 101 7.51 -10.07 11.49
CA GLU A 101 8.33 -11.08 12.14
C GLU A 101 9.73 -10.60 12.45
N ALA A 102 10.20 -10.96 13.65
CA ALA A 102 11.58 -10.83 14.08
C ALA A 102 12.18 -12.23 14.39
N PRO A 103 13.45 -12.48 14.09
CA PRO A 103 14.07 -13.80 14.28
C PRO A 103 14.16 -14.22 15.75
N ASN A 104 14.27 -13.26 16.66
CA ASN A 104 14.41 -13.48 18.10
C ASN A 104 13.98 -12.23 18.90
N ASP A 105 13.96 -12.37 20.23
CA ASP A 105 13.57 -11.28 21.14
C ASP A 105 14.52 -10.09 21.08
N ALA A 106 15.83 -10.32 20.93
CA ALA A 106 16.83 -9.25 20.85
C ALA A 106 16.61 -8.37 19.60
N ALA A 107 16.37 -9.00 18.44
CA ALA A 107 16.04 -8.28 17.21
C ALA A 107 14.69 -7.52 17.35
N ARG A 108 13.69 -8.15 17.98
CA ARG A 108 12.39 -7.52 18.26
C ARG A 108 12.55 -6.25 19.11
N GLU A 109 13.29 -6.33 20.20
CA GLU A 109 13.55 -5.16 21.07
C GLU A 109 14.34 -4.07 20.34
N ARG A 110 15.33 -4.45 19.54
CA ARG A 110 16.12 -3.52 18.73
C ARG A 110 15.25 -2.79 17.72
N ILE A 111 14.37 -3.50 17.00
CA ILE A 111 13.39 -2.91 16.06
C ILE A 111 12.51 -1.88 16.79
N ILE A 112 11.95 -2.25 17.93
CA ILE A 112 11.08 -1.35 18.70
C ILE A 112 11.81 -0.12 19.20
N ASN A 113 13.07 -0.25 19.63
CA ASN A 113 13.88 0.89 20.07
C ASN A 113 14.17 1.84 18.90
N ILE A 114 14.56 1.32 17.72
CA ILE A 114 14.78 2.12 16.51
C ILE A 114 13.51 2.93 16.19
N VAL A 115 12.33 2.30 16.21
CA VAL A 115 11.07 2.98 15.90
C VAL A 115 10.68 4.01 16.96
N ARG A 116 10.92 3.70 18.24
CA ARG A 116 10.62 4.61 19.35
C ARG A 116 11.47 5.88 19.31
N ASP A 117 12.71 5.78 18.83
CA ASP A 117 13.65 6.91 18.74
C ASP A 117 13.35 7.85 17.55
N ILE A 118 12.40 7.50 16.67
CA ILE A 118 11.96 8.38 15.58
C ILE A 118 11.25 9.61 16.17
N PRO A 119 11.69 10.82 15.80
CA PRO A 119 11.06 12.06 16.30
C PRO A 119 9.55 12.09 16.07
N LYS A 120 8.81 12.60 17.05
CA LYS A 120 7.35 12.73 17.07
C LYS A 120 6.56 11.45 17.31
N VAL A 121 7.17 10.29 17.37
CA VAL A 121 6.50 9.06 17.82
C VAL A 121 6.07 9.24 19.28
N THR A 122 4.77 9.10 19.55
CA THR A 122 4.20 9.24 20.90
C THR A 122 3.98 7.90 21.57
N HIS A 123 3.67 6.86 20.80
CA HIS A 123 3.46 5.50 21.29
C HIS A 123 3.78 4.47 20.22
N VAL A 124 4.29 3.29 20.63
CA VAL A 124 4.59 2.17 19.74
C VAL A 124 3.83 0.93 20.22
N TYR A 125 2.94 0.41 19.38
CA TYR A 125 2.34 -0.91 19.54
C TYR A 125 3.25 -1.95 18.91
N ASN A 126 3.76 -2.87 19.74
CA ASN A 126 4.61 -3.97 19.32
C ASN A 126 3.76 -5.21 19.05
N GLU A 127 3.51 -5.49 17.79
CA GLU A 127 2.78 -6.67 17.31
C GLU A 127 3.69 -7.57 16.44
N LEU A 128 5.02 -7.50 16.68
CA LEU A 128 5.98 -8.40 16.08
C LEU A 128 5.86 -9.80 16.69
N THR A 129 5.83 -10.80 15.82
CA THR A 129 5.91 -12.21 16.22
C THR A 129 7.35 -12.73 16.06
N ILE A 130 7.78 -13.64 16.94
CA ILE A 130 9.07 -14.31 16.78
C ILE A 130 8.91 -15.44 15.78
N GLY A 131 9.72 -15.42 14.74
CA GLY A 131 9.70 -16.44 13.68
C GLY A 131 10.37 -15.98 12.39
N SER A 132 10.39 -16.89 11.42
CA SER A 132 10.89 -16.56 10.07
C SER A 132 9.92 -15.68 9.32
N PRO A 133 10.40 -14.85 8.38
CA PRO A 133 9.57 -13.99 7.54
C PRO A 133 8.46 -14.77 6.83
N THR A 134 7.27 -14.21 6.83
CA THR A 134 6.07 -14.77 6.20
C THR A 134 6.24 -14.93 4.70
N THR A 135 5.67 -16.00 4.13
CA THR A 135 5.73 -16.28 2.69
C THR A 135 4.95 -15.24 1.87
N LEU A 136 5.31 -15.08 0.59
CA LEU A 136 4.60 -14.19 -0.34
C LEU A 136 3.11 -14.56 -0.47
N THR A 137 2.78 -15.85 -0.42
CA THR A 137 1.38 -16.34 -0.46
C THR A 137 0.57 -15.84 0.73
N SER A 138 1.13 -15.88 1.94
CA SER A 138 0.47 -15.37 3.14
C SER A 138 0.23 -13.86 3.02
N ARG A 139 1.23 -13.08 2.59
CA ARG A 139 1.11 -11.63 2.39
C ARG A 139 0.04 -11.27 1.35
N SER A 140 -0.07 -12.05 0.27
CA SER A 140 -1.13 -11.87 -0.73
C SER A 140 -2.52 -12.10 -0.12
N SER A 141 -2.65 -13.10 0.76
CA SER A 141 -3.89 -13.37 1.49
C SER A 141 -4.25 -12.19 2.41
N ASP A 142 -3.28 -11.66 3.15
CA ASP A 142 -3.48 -10.50 4.04
C ASP A 142 -3.87 -9.24 3.26
N THR A 143 -3.30 -9.03 2.07
CA THR A 143 -3.71 -7.95 1.17
C THR A 143 -5.17 -8.09 0.74
N LEU A 144 -5.63 -9.30 0.42
CA LEU A 144 -7.03 -9.56 0.08
C LEU A 144 -7.96 -9.33 1.27
N ILE A 145 -7.57 -9.75 2.47
CA ILE A 145 -8.33 -9.49 3.70
C ILE A 145 -8.44 -7.98 3.95
N THR A 146 -7.32 -7.25 3.88
CA THR A 146 -7.29 -5.78 4.01
C THR A 146 -8.26 -5.12 3.03
N SER A 147 -8.24 -5.54 1.77
CA SER A 147 -9.13 -4.99 0.73
C SER A 147 -10.60 -5.26 1.03
N LYS A 148 -10.94 -6.49 1.45
CA LYS A 148 -12.31 -6.85 1.85
C LYS A 148 -12.78 -6.05 3.07
N VAL A 149 -11.92 -5.88 4.08
CA VAL A 149 -12.24 -5.07 5.26
C VAL A 149 -12.51 -3.63 4.84
N LYS A 150 -11.60 -3.02 4.08
CA LYS A 150 -11.80 -1.63 3.57
C LYS A 150 -13.11 -1.51 2.80
N THR A 151 -13.42 -2.42 1.87
CA THR A 151 -14.68 -2.42 1.12
C THR A 151 -15.88 -2.49 2.07
N LYS A 152 -15.80 -3.31 3.12
CA LYS A 152 -16.88 -3.43 4.10
C LYS A 152 -17.08 -2.14 4.90
N LEU A 153 -15.98 -1.45 5.27
CA LEU A 153 -16.03 -0.17 5.96
C LEU A 153 -16.62 0.94 5.08
N PHE A 154 -16.30 0.96 3.78
CA PHE A 154 -16.90 1.91 2.82
C PHE A 154 -18.43 1.73 2.67
N GLY A 155 -18.95 0.55 2.96
CA GLY A 155 -20.38 0.27 2.95
C GLY A 155 -21.11 0.58 4.26
N LEU A 156 -20.45 1.15 5.26
CA LEU A 156 -21.10 1.56 6.51
C LEU A 156 -21.84 2.87 6.33
N GLU A 157 -23.10 2.90 6.68
CA GLU A 157 -23.93 4.12 6.63
C GLU A 157 -23.40 5.17 7.60
N ASN A 158 -23.38 6.43 7.16
CA ASN A 158 -22.94 7.59 7.97
C ASN A 158 -21.56 7.40 8.63
N PHE A 159 -20.63 6.77 7.87
CA PHE A 159 -19.26 6.55 8.32
C PHE A 159 -18.25 6.82 7.20
N GLU A 160 -17.25 7.61 7.51
CA GLU A 160 -16.14 7.91 6.61
C GLU A 160 -15.02 6.88 6.79
N ALA A 161 -14.97 5.89 5.91
CA ALA A 161 -14.00 4.78 6.00
C ALA A 161 -12.52 5.23 5.94
N THR A 162 -12.25 6.40 5.39
CA THR A 162 -10.93 7.03 5.33
C THR A 162 -10.35 7.38 6.71
N ARG A 163 -11.20 7.46 7.75
CA ARG A 163 -10.80 7.68 9.14
C ARG A 163 -10.15 6.45 9.79
N VAL A 164 -10.16 5.30 9.11
CA VAL A 164 -9.60 4.05 9.64
C VAL A 164 -8.48 3.54 8.75
N LYS A 165 -7.29 3.42 9.32
CA LYS A 165 -6.18 2.71 8.70
C LYS A 165 -6.28 1.23 9.07
N VAL A 166 -6.29 0.37 8.05
CA VAL A 166 -6.43 -1.08 8.19
C VAL A 166 -5.11 -1.73 7.80
N VAL A 167 -4.54 -2.50 8.70
CA VAL A 167 -3.34 -3.33 8.47
C VAL A 167 -3.71 -4.77 8.77
N THR A 168 -3.29 -5.70 7.95
CA THR A 168 -3.50 -7.14 8.18
C THR A 168 -2.16 -7.87 8.17
N GLU A 169 -1.93 -8.69 9.19
CA GLU A 169 -0.76 -9.55 9.30
C GLU A 169 -1.20 -10.92 9.80
N LYS A 170 -0.92 -11.98 9.03
CA LYS A 170 -1.30 -13.38 9.34
C LYS A 170 -2.80 -13.54 9.71
N GLY A 171 -3.69 -12.83 9.01
CA GLY A 171 -5.12 -12.85 9.28
C GLY A 171 -5.56 -12.03 10.51
N VAL A 172 -4.63 -11.43 11.24
CA VAL A 172 -4.93 -10.47 12.31
C VAL A 172 -5.10 -9.09 11.71
N VAL A 173 -6.26 -8.46 11.92
CA VAL A 173 -6.59 -7.13 11.41
C VAL A 173 -6.40 -6.11 12.52
N TYR A 174 -5.51 -5.17 12.31
CA TYR A 174 -5.24 -4.01 13.17
C TYR A 174 -5.98 -2.81 12.61
N LEU A 175 -6.77 -2.16 13.46
CA LEU A 175 -7.57 -0.98 13.10
C LEU A 175 -7.08 0.21 13.89
N MET A 176 -6.53 1.21 13.19
CA MET A 176 -6.09 2.48 13.77
C MET A 176 -7.03 3.60 13.31
N GLY A 177 -7.30 4.58 14.16
CA GLY A 177 -8.21 5.67 13.82
C GLY A 177 -8.48 6.60 14.98
N LEU A 178 -8.97 7.81 14.69
CA LEU A 178 -9.55 8.76 15.64
C LEU A 178 -11.08 8.63 15.57
N LEU A 179 -11.67 7.87 16.50
CA LEU A 179 -13.07 7.44 16.43
C LEU A 179 -13.81 7.74 17.73
N THR A 180 -15.13 7.92 17.65
CA THR A 180 -16.01 7.80 18.83
C THR A 180 -16.15 6.33 19.22
N LYS A 181 -16.68 6.06 20.40
CA LYS A 181 -16.93 4.67 20.84
C LYS A 181 -17.90 3.93 19.93
N ASP A 182 -18.99 4.59 19.51
CA ASP A 182 -19.96 4.02 18.58
C ASP A 182 -19.33 3.66 17.23
N GLU A 183 -18.56 4.56 16.63
CA GLU A 183 -17.82 4.31 15.38
C GLU A 183 -16.86 3.13 15.54
N SER A 184 -16.10 3.08 16.64
CA SER A 184 -15.18 1.97 16.96
C SER A 184 -15.89 0.62 16.99
N ASP A 185 -17.06 0.54 17.63
CA ASP A 185 -17.81 -0.71 17.77
C ASP A 185 -18.39 -1.15 16.42
N ARG A 186 -18.95 -0.23 15.64
CA ARG A 186 -19.45 -0.49 14.28
C ARG A 186 -18.35 -0.96 13.34
N VAL A 187 -17.21 -0.29 13.33
CA VAL A 187 -16.03 -0.64 12.52
C VAL A 187 -15.49 -2.01 12.90
N THR A 188 -15.35 -2.27 14.20
CA THR A 188 -14.85 -3.55 14.70
C THR A 188 -15.77 -4.70 14.32
N GLU A 189 -17.07 -4.51 14.46
CA GLU A 189 -18.06 -5.54 14.12
C GLU A 189 -18.09 -5.79 12.62
N ALA A 190 -17.98 -4.76 11.79
CA ALA A 190 -17.88 -4.90 10.34
C ALA A 190 -16.63 -5.69 9.92
N ALA A 191 -15.47 -5.39 10.53
CA ALA A 191 -14.21 -6.08 10.24
C ALA A 191 -14.24 -7.55 10.66
N ARG A 192 -14.80 -7.87 11.81
CA ARG A 192 -14.90 -9.25 12.33
C ARG A 192 -15.70 -10.19 11.43
N ARG A 193 -16.65 -9.67 10.67
CA ARG A 193 -17.51 -10.46 9.76
C ARG A 193 -16.87 -10.71 8.39
N VAL A 194 -15.66 -10.22 8.15
CA VAL A 194 -14.97 -10.43 6.87
C VAL A 194 -14.32 -11.80 6.82
N GLY A 195 -14.59 -12.56 5.77
CA GLY A 195 -14.01 -13.90 5.60
C GLY A 195 -12.48 -13.84 5.46
N GLY A 196 -11.81 -14.64 6.30
CA GLY A 196 -10.35 -14.69 6.41
C GLY A 196 -9.80 -13.94 7.63
N VAL A 197 -10.58 -13.08 8.28
CA VAL A 197 -10.19 -12.40 9.53
C VAL A 197 -10.21 -13.40 10.67
N GLN A 198 -9.08 -13.58 11.34
CA GLN A 198 -8.91 -14.46 12.50
C GLN A 198 -9.09 -13.69 13.82
N LYS A 199 -8.58 -12.45 13.85
CA LYS A 199 -8.62 -11.58 15.03
C LYS A 199 -8.69 -10.12 14.58
N VAL A 200 -9.37 -9.28 15.36
CA VAL A 200 -9.36 -7.81 15.20
C VAL A 200 -8.77 -7.20 16.46
N VAL A 201 -7.76 -6.35 16.25
CA VAL A 201 -7.08 -5.57 17.28
C VAL A 201 -7.45 -4.11 17.12
N LYS A 202 -8.00 -3.50 18.14
CA LYS A 202 -8.39 -2.09 18.17
C LYS A 202 -7.23 -1.23 18.69
N LEU A 203 -6.69 -0.37 17.84
CA LEU A 203 -5.65 0.60 18.17
C LEU A 203 -6.19 2.03 17.96
N PHE A 204 -7.43 2.23 18.39
CA PHE A 204 -8.11 3.50 18.24
C PHE A 204 -7.71 4.50 19.31
N GLN A 205 -7.64 5.75 18.92
CA GLN A 205 -7.68 6.89 19.82
C GLN A 205 -9.12 7.42 19.83
N TYR A 206 -9.67 7.69 21.00
CA TYR A 206 -11.06 8.09 21.12
C TYR A 206 -11.21 9.61 21.16
N VAL A 207 -12.23 10.07 20.45
CA VAL A 207 -12.71 11.45 20.46
C VAL A 207 -14.13 11.48 21.05
N GLU A 208 -14.50 12.62 21.62
CA GLU A 208 -15.84 12.86 22.16
C GLU A 208 -16.89 13.00 21.06
#